data_7e93018840f95f47b05eed791cb8153f
#
_entry.id   7e93018840f95f47b05eed791cb8153f
#
_cell.length_a   1.000
_cell.length_b   1.000
_cell.length_c   1.000
_cell.angle_alpha   90.00
_cell.angle_beta   90.00
_cell.angle_gamma   90.00
#
_symmetry.space_group_name_H-M   'P 1'
#
loop_
_entity.id
_entity.type
_entity.pdbx_description
1 polymer ?
#
loop_
_entity_poly.entity_id
_entity_poly.type
_entity_poly.pdbx_seq_one_letter_code
_entity_poly.pdbx_strand_id
1 'polypeptide(L)'
;SQDKRGHQVFRTNLPISPTVHDFHSAADGQLGGIMKVYREWRIMGDINWLKMMYPAVKKSMDYCIRTWDPREVGAVEEPHHNTYDIEFWGANGMITSFYVGALQAICLMGKTVGDDISRYEELMNKSKAYLESKLFDGEYFIQNIQWTGLDAPDPVDAQSFVTHYTPEALKILQEEGPKYQYGKGCLSDGILGSWMTLVCGMPEVVDRLKVKSHLISVHKYNFKKSLSNHVNPQRSTFALGEDGGLLLCTWPKGGKLKLPFVYSNEVWTGIEYQVAAHLMFEGEVEKGLEIVRTCRDRYNGRVRNPFNEYECGAWYARAMASYAMLEGLTGIRYDAVDKILYIDSRIGDDFTSFLSTETGFGNVGLKEGKPFIDVKYGVIDVQKCIVSGKEIQL
;
A
#
# COMPACT_ATOMS: atom_id res chain seq x y z
N SER A 1 10.07 15.51 6.87
CA SER A 1 10.08 16.48 7.98
C SER A 1 8.69 16.60 8.60
N GLN A 2 8.61 16.49 9.92
CA GLN A 2 7.36 16.60 10.69
C GLN A 2 7.31 17.95 11.41
N ASP A 3 6.18 18.63 11.33
CA ASP A 3 5.94 19.87 12.08
C ASP A 3 5.41 19.61 13.52
N LYS A 4 5.19 20.69 14.28
CA LYS A 4 4.71 20.59 15.68
C LYS A 4 3.31 19.97 15.80
N ARG A 5 2.49 20.02 14.74
CA ARG A 5 1.13 19.45 14.68
C ARG A 5 1.13 17.97 14.36
N GLY A 6 2.26 17.43 13.89
CA GLY A 6 2.37 16.06 13.38
C GLY A 6 2.22 15.94 11.87
N HIS A 7 2.00 17.04 11.16
CA HIS A 7 1.95 17.07 9.69
C HIS A 7 3.30 16.69 9.11
N GLN A 8 3.29 15.83 8.10
CA GLN A 8 4.49 15.43 7.35
C GLN A 8 4.29 15.75 5.87
N VAL A 9 5.21 16.53 5.31
CA VAL A 9 5.22 16.78 3.86
C VAL A 9 5.57 15.49 3.12
N PHE A 10 4.89 15.19 2.02
CA PHE A 10 5.18 13.97 1.26
C PHE A 10 6.38 14.14 0.32
N ARG A 11 6.83 15.36 0.08
CA ARG A 11 7.96 15.67 -0.81
C ARG A 11 8.96 16.60 -0.12
N THR A 12 10.22 16.21 -0.12
CA THR A 12 11.32 17.06 0.35
C THR A 12 11.86 17.89 -0.82
N ASN A 13 11.90 19.20 -0.66
CA ASN A 13 12.51 20.11 -1.65
C ASN A 13 14.04 20.11 -1.49
N LEU A 14 14.75 20.36 -2.59
CA LEU A 14 16.19 20.56 -2.57
C LEU A 14 16.50 22.07 -2.69
N PRO A 15 17.50 22.60 -1.97
CA PRO A 15 18.33 21.91 -0.96
C PRO A 15 17.52 21.51 0.28
N ILE A 16 18.02 20.54 1.05
CA ILE A 16 17.33 20.02 2.26
C ILE A 16 17.31 21.03 3.43
N SER A 17 17.62 22.26 3.17
CA SER A 17 17.58 23.37 4.13
C SER A 17 16.60 24.44 3.63
N PRO A 18 15.62 24.83 4.45
CA PRO A 18 15.36 24.41 5.84
C PRO A 18 14.87 22.97 5.94
N THR A 19 14.99 22.37 7.12
CA THR A 19 14.61 20.96 7.39
C THR A 19 13.09 20.73 7.41
N VAL A 20 12.31 21.80 7.54
CA VAL A 20 10.84 21.76 7.46
C VAL A 20 10.42 22.50 6.21
N HIS A 21 9.70 21.82 5.33
CA HIS A 21 9.21 22.35 4.07
C HIS A 21 7.70 22.60 4.17
N ASP A 22 7.24 23.71 3.59
CA ASP A 22 5.82 24.00 3.47
C ASP A 22 5.26 23.30 2.22
N PHE A 23 4.67 22.13 2.45
CA PHE A 23 4.01 21.35 1.42
C PHE A 23 2.92 20.49 2.07
N HIS A 24 1.94 20.03 1.30
CA HIS A 24 0.87 19.21 1.88
C HIS A 24 1.33 17.78 2.18
N SER A 25 0.57 17.09 3.04
CA SER A 25 0.74 15.69 3.33
C SER A 25 -0.02 14.83 2.32
N ALA A 26 0.48 13.62 2.10
CA ALA A 26 -0.26 12.58 1.40
C ALA A 26 -0.68 11.50 2.40
N ALA A 27 -1.94 11.09 2.35
CA ALA A 27 -2.51 10.18 3.34
C ALA A 27 -1.82 8.82 3.34
N ASP A 28 -1.59 8.23 2.17
CA ASP A 28 -0.84 6.98 2.02
C ASP A 28 0.60 7.10 2.55
N GLY A 29 1.27 8.21 2.25
CA GLY A 29 2.63 8.46 2.69
C GLY A 29 2.76 8.62 4.20
N GLN A 30 1.87 9.39 4.84
CA GLN A 30 1.93 9.64 6.27
C GLN A 30 1.48 8.43 7.09
N LEU A 31 0.38 7.77 6.71
CA LEU A 31 -0.10 6.54 7.34
C LEU A 31 0.91 5.39 7.16
N GLY A 32 1.43 5.21 5.94
CA GLY A 32 2.48 4.25 5.66
C GLY A 32 3.78 4.52 6.41
N GLY A 33 4.11 5.78 6.68
CA GLY A 33 5.24 6.19 7.52
C GLY A 33 5.13 5.67 8.95
N ILE A 34 3.93 5.71 9.54
CA ILE A 34 3.65 5.13 10.88
C ILE A 34 3.91 3.62 10.88
N MET A 35 3.40 2.91 9.87
CA MET A 35 3.60 1.46 9.72
C MET A 35 5.08 1.10 9.55
N LYS A 36 5.84 1.90 8.79
CA LYS A 36 7.27 1.68 8.60
C LYS A 36 8.09 1.84 9.88
N VAL A 37 7.71 2.76 10.78
CA VAL A 37 8.40 2.86 12.08
C VAL A 37 8.25 1.57 12.89
N TYR A 38 7.06 0.95 12.88
CA TYR A 38 6.87 -0.37 13.46
C TYR A 38 7.81 -1.41 12.82
N ARG A 39 7.84 -1.47 11.48
CA ARG A 39 8.69 -2.40 10.73
C ARG A 39 10.17 -2.21 11.08
N GLU A 40 10.68 -0.98 11.06
CA GLU A 40 12.09 -0.69 11.37
C GLU A 40 12.44 -1.12 12.80
N TRP A 41 11.56 -0.86 13.76
CA TRP A 41 11.76 -1.35 15.12
C TRP A 41 11.84 -2.88 15.18
N ARG A 42 10.98 -3.62 14.46
CA ARG A 42 11.00 -5.09 14.44
C ARG A 42 12.26 -5.64 13.76
N ILE A 43 12.83 -4.91 12.81
CA ILE A 43 14.09 -5.27 12.14
C ILE A 43 15.31 -4.98 13.01
N MET A 44 15.34 -3.82 13.69
CA MET A 44 16.46 -3.39 14.53
C MET A 44 16.47 -4.09 15.90
N GLY A 45 15.32 -4.34 16.48
CA GLY A 45 15.19 -4.90 17.82
C GLY A 45 15.46 -3.92 18.97
N ASP A 46 15.71 -2.62 18.69
CA ASP A 46 16.07 -1.63 19.71
C ASP A 46 14.84 -0.94 20.29
N ILE A 47 14.53 -1.26 21.54
CA ILE A 47 13.44 -0.64 22.32
C ILE A 47 13.72 0.84 22.63
N ASN A 48 14.96 1.26 22.76
CA ASN A 48 15.29 2.67 23.06
C ASN A 48 15.03 3.53 21.82
N TRP A 49 15.37 2.99 20.64
CA TRP A 49 15.02 3.64 19.38
C TRP A 49 13.48 3.80 19.23
N LEU A 50 12.71 2.74 19.55
CA LEU A 50 11.25 2.84 19.54
C LEU A 50 10.75 3.93 20.49
N LYS A 51 11.25 3.97 21.75
CA LYS A 51 10.87 4.99 22.73
C LYS A 51 11.19 6.41 22.25
N MET A 52 12.27 6.59 21.52
CA MET A 52 12.67 7.87 20.93
C MET A 52 11.72 8.28 19.79
N MET A 53 11.31 7.34 18.93
CA MET A 53 10.47 7.61 17.76
C MET A 53 8.98 7.74 18.09
N TYR A 54 8.50 7.02 19.09
CA TYR A 54 7.08 6.88 19.39
C TYR A 54 6.33 8.22 19.60
N PRO A 55 6.86 9.24 20.29
CA PRO A 55 6.19 10.53 20.40
C PRO A 55 5.91 11.22 19.07
N ALA A 56 6.81 11.07 18.09
CA ALA A 56 6.61 11.60 16.75
C ALA A 56 5.56 10.81 15.98
N VAL A 57 5.57 9.48 16.12
CA VAL A 57 4.57 8.58 15.52
C VAL A 57 3.17 8.90 16.05
N LYS A 58 3.03 9.09 17.38
CA LYS A 58 1.77 9.45 18.01
C LYS A 58 1.22 10.77 17.47
N LYS A 59 2.08 11.79 17.38
CA LYS A 59 1.70 13.08 16.76
C LYS A 59 1.24 12.92 15.32
N SER A 60 1.93 12.06 14.55
CA SER A 60 1.56 11.78 13.17
C SER A 60 0.19 11.13 13.07
N MET A 61 -0.09 10.14 13.93
CA MET A 61 -1.39 9.47 13.96
C MET A 61 -2.52 10.42 14.37
N ASP A 62 -2.30 11.21 15.42
CA ASP A 62 -3.27 12.21 15.87
C ASP A 62 -3.54 13.30 14.81
N TYR A 63 -2.52 13.65 14.01
CA TYR A 63 -2.71 14.52 12.86
C TYR A 63 -3.62 13.87 11.81
N CYS A 64 -3.36 12.61 11.44
CA CYS A 64 -4.18 11.88 10.47
C CYS A 64 -5.65 11.81 10.90
N ILE A 65 -5.90 11.51 12.18
CA ILE A 65 -7.26 11.45 12.74
C ILE A 65 -7.94 12.81 12.62
N ARG A 66 -7.32 13.88 13.16
CA ARG A 66 -7.91 15.23 13.15
C ARG A 66 -8.16 15.78 11.75
N THR A 67 -7.32 15.40 10.79
CA THR A 67 -7.36 15.98 9.44
C THR A 67 -8.27 15.22 8.51
N TRP A 68 -8.31 13.89 8.61
CA TRP A 68 -8.97 13.05 7.61
C TRP A 68 -10.14 12.23 8.15
N ASP A 69 -10.22 12.03 9.48
CA ASP A 69 -11.35 11.39 10.17
C ASP A 69 -11.74 12.18 11.44
N PRO A 70 -12.03 13.51 11.34
CA PRO A 70 -12.27 14.36 12.50
C PRO A 70 -13.50 13.93 13.31
N ARG A 71 -14.42 13.20 12.70
CA ARG A 71 -15.63 12.65 13.33
C ARG A 71 -15.41 11.28 13.98
N GLU A 72 -14.22 10.70 13.84
CA GLU A 72 -13.83 9.37 14.32
C GLU A 72 -14.82 8.26 13.93
N VAL A 73 -15.27 8.30 12.67
CA VAL A 73 -16.15 7.28 12.10
C VAL A 73 -15.39 6.00 11.73
N GLY A 74 -14.06 6.07 11.73
CA GLY A 74 -13.18 4.98 11.33
C GLY A 74 -12.90 4.95 9.84
N ALA A 75 -13.07 6.07 9.14
CA ALA A 75 -12.79 6.16 7.72
C ALA A 75 -12.19 7.52 7.37
N VAL A 76 -11.28 7.52 6.40
CA VAL A 76 -10.69 8.75 5.85
C VAL A 76 -11.71 9.36 4.91
N GLU A 77 -12.58 10.25 5.44
CA GLU A 77 -13.68 10.86 4.69
C GLU A 77 -13.33 12.21 4.08
N GLU A 78 -12.55 13.03 4.81
CA GLU A 78 -12.13 14.35 4.30
C GLU A 78 -11.25 14.20 3.06
N PRO A 79 -11.20 15.20 2.16
CA PRO A 79 -10.37 15.14 0.98
C PRO A 79 -8.89 14.92 1.35
N HIS A 80 -8.26 13.99 0.68
CA HIS A 80 -6.90 13.58 1.01
C HIS A 80 -6.08 13.32 -0.25
N HIS A 81 -4.91 13.96 -0.28
CA HIS A 81 -3.90 13.74 -1.31
C HIS A 81 -3.27 12.34 -1.17
N ASN A 82 -2.85 11.77 -2.27
CA ASN A 82 -2.26 10.43 -2.34
C ASN A 82 -1.31 10.28 -3.53
N THR A 83 -0.78 9.09 -3.72
CA THR A 83 0.19 8.74 -4.77
C THR A 83 -0.26 9.05 -6.20
N TYR A 84 -1.55 9.28 -6.42
CA TYR A 84 -2.11 9.61 -7.73
C TYR A 84 -2.13 11.12 -8.03
N ASP A 85 -1.63 11.95 -7.13
CA ASP A 85 -1.70 13.42 -7.25
C ASP A 85 -3.14 13.95 -7.44
N ILE A 86 -4.09 13.28 -6.83
CA ILE A 86 -5.52 13.57 -6.86
C ILE A 86 -6.04 13.55 -5.43
N GLU A 87 -6.85 14.54 -5.04
CA GLU A 87 -7.61 14.46 -3.80
C GLU A 87 -8.76 13.46 -3.98
N PHE A 88 -8.69 12.35 -3.26
CA PHE A 88 -9.85 11.48 -3.11
C PHE A 88 -10.81 12.07 -2.07
N TRP A 89 -12.07 12.11 -2.41
CA TRP A 89 -13.15 12.63 -1.60
C TRP A 89 -14.03 11.50 -1.09
N GLY A 90 -14.13 11.39 0.22
CA GLY A 90 -14.84 10.28 0.86
C GLY A 90 -13.99 9.02 1.01
N ALA A 91 -14.50 8.11 1.82
CA ALA A 91 -13.81 6.90 2.20
C ALA A 91 -13.60 5.95 1.02
N ASN A 92 -12.42 5.34 0.97
CA ASN A 92 -12.04 4.39 -0.08
C ASN A 92 -11.20 3.25 0.48
N GLY A 93 -11.16 2.13 -0.25
CA GLY A 93 -10.47 0.91 0.19
C GLY A 93 -8.96 1.11 0.38
N MET A 94 -8.29 1.83 -0.55
CA MET A 94 -6.86 2.05 -0.51
C MET A 94 -6.43 2.76 0.79
N ILE A 95 -6.96 3.94 1.05
CA ILE A 95 -6.52 4.76 2.20
C ILE A 95 -7.12 4.26 3.51
N THR A 96 -8.36 3.76 3.53
CA THR A 96 -8.93 3.19 4.76
C THR A 96 -8.16 1.95 5.20
N SER A 97 -7.62 1.12 4.29
CA SER A 97 -6.76 0.00 4.66
C SER A 97 -5.41 0.46 5.26
N PHE A 98 -4.83 1.55 4.76
CA PHE A 98 -3.66 2.19 5.42
C PHE A 98 -4.01 2.71 6.81
N TYR A 99 -5.21 3.28 6.97
CA TYR A 99 -5.65 3.80 8.26
C TYR A 99 -5.79 2.68 9.30
N VAL A 100 -6.39 1.55 8.93
CA VAL A 100 -6.43 0.33 9.77
C VAL A 100 -5.02 -0.12 10.14
N GLY A 101 -4.11 -0.23 9.16
CA GLY A 101 -2.73 -0.66 9.40
C GLY A 101 -1.94 0.31 10.29
N ALA A 102 -2.10 1.61 10.11
CA ALA A 102 -1.45 2.64 10.94
C ALA A 102 -1.97 2.64 12.38
N LEU A 103 -3.30 2.48 12.56
CA LEU A 103 -3.92 2.31 13.88
C LEU A 103 -3.44 1.04 14.58
N GLN A 104 -3.29 -0.05 13.85
CA GLN A 104 -2.70 -1.28 14.38
C GLN A 104 -1.24 -1.07 14.80
N ALA A 105 -0.45 -0.45 13.95
CA ALA A 105 0.97 -0.18 14.23
C ALA A 105 1.16 0.64 15.50
N ILE A 106 0.38 1.73 15.67
CA ILE A 106 0.48 2.55 16.89
C ILE A 106 0.00 1.81 18.14
N CYS A 107 -1.02 0.95 18.04
CA CYS A 107 -1.45 0.10 19.15
C CYS A 107 -0.33 -0.87 19.57
N LEU A 108 0.32 -1.54 18.63
CA LEU A 108 1.41 -2.48 18.91
C LEU A 108 2.62 -1.77 19.54
N MET A 109 3.02 -0.63 18.98
CA MET A 109 4.12 0.17 19.54
C MET A 109 3.76 0.77 20.89
N GLY A 110 2.55 1.31 21.04
CA GLY A 110 2.08 1.94 22.27
C GLY A 110 2.00 0.97 23.44
N LYS A 111 1.49 -0.25 23.22
CA LYS A 111 1.51 -1.33 24.23
C LYS A 111 2.92 -1.58 24.73
N THR A 112 3.89 -1.62 23.81
CA THR A 112 5.28 -1.92 24.15
C THR A 112 5.94 -0.81 24.97
N VAL A 113 5.61 0.47 24.70
CA VAL A 113 6.17 1.60 25.45
C VAL A 113 5.33 1.98 26.68
N GLY A 114 4.18 1.31 26.92
CA GLY A 114 3.32 1.54 28.08
C GLY A 114 2.39 2.75 27.93
N ASP A 115 2.02 3.12 26.71
CA ASP A 115 1.04 4.21 26.46
C ASP A 115 -0.40 3.69 26.50
N ASP A 116 -1.36 4.57 26.83
CA ASP A 116 -2.78 4.29 26.69
C ASP A 116 -3.19 4.33 25.22
N ILE A 117 -3.58 3.18 24.70
CA ILE A 117 -3.94 2.99 23.30
C ILE A 117 -5.45 2.79 23.08
N SER A 118 -6.26 2.92 24.12
CA SER A 118 -7.70 2.55 24.08
C SER A 118 -8.46 3.27 22.96
N ARG A 119 -8.18 4.56 22.73
CA ARG A 119 -8.78 5.33 21.64
C ARG A 119 -8.39 4.77 20.26
N TYR A 120 -7.13 4.39 20.07
CA TYR A 120 -6.65 3.87 18.80
C TYR A 120 -7.21 2.46 18.52
N GLU A 121 -7.34 1.61 19.54
CA GLU A 121 -7.96 0.29 19.42
C GLU A 121 -9.44 0.40 19.05
N GLU A 122 -10.19 1.29 19.69
CA GLU A 122 -11.59 1.54 19.35
C GLU A 122 -11.72 2.00 17.90
N LEU A 123 -10.90 2.97 17.50
CA LEU A 123 -10.92 3.53 16.16
C LEU A 123 -10.47 2.51 15.10
N MET A 124 -9.49 1.66 15.41
CA MET A 124 -9.07 0.54 14.54
C MET A 124 -10.24 -0.42 14.29
N ASN A 125 -10.99 -0.78 15.33
CA ASN A 125 -12.14 -1.67 15.20
C ASN A 125 -13.26 -1.03 14.37
N LYS A 126 -13.53 0.26 14.55
CA LYS A 126 -14.47 1.02 13.71
C LYS A 126 -14.01 1.04 12.26
N SER A 127 -12.71 1.30 12.03
CA SER A 127 -12.15 1.40 10.69
C SER A 127 -12.19 0.06 9.94
N LYS A 128 -11.86 -1.03 10.61
CA LYS A 128 -12.04 -2.39 10.08
C LYS A 128 -13.49 -2.63 9.69
N ALA A 129 -14.42 -2.38 10.61
CA ALA A 129 -15.85 -2.59 10.37
C ALA A 129 -16.37 -1.75 9.20
N TYR A 130 -15.93 -0.49 9.09
CA TYR A 130 -16.29 0.39 7.98
C TYR A 130 -15.76 -0.16 6.65
N LEU A 131 -14.48 -0.49 6.58
CA LEU A 131 -13.82 -1.04 5.40
C LEU A 131 -14.55 -2.29 4.89
N GLU A 132 -14.85 -3.23 5.79
CA GLU A 132 -15.43 -4.52 5.44
C GLU A 132 -16.93 -4.49 5.13
N SER A 133 -17.68 -3.52 5.68
CA SER A 133 -19.14 -3.47 5.53
C SER A 133 -19.62 -2.37 4.60
N LYS A 134 -18.86 -1.29 4.42
CA LYS A 134 -19.26 -0.12 3.63
C LYS A 134 -18.47 0.03 2.33
N LEU A 135 -17.22 -0.46 2.31
CA LEU A 135 -16.35 -0.31 1.14
C LEU A 135 -16.14 -1.62 0.37
N PHE A 136 -16.58 -2.77 0.88
CA PHE A 136 -16.56 -4.03 0.15
C PHE A 136 -17.91 -4.27 -0.53
N ASP A 137 -17.93 -4.33 -1.87
CA ASP A 137 -19.17 -4.44 -2.66
C ASP A 137 -19.65 -5.89 -2.87
N GLY A 138 -19.02 -6.86 -2.17
CA GLY A 138 -19.25 -8.29 -2.31
C GLY A 138 -18.21 -9.00 -3.19
N GLU A 139 -17.37 -8.25 -3.92
CA GLU A 139 -16.33 -8.79 -4.79
C GLU A 139 -15.00 -8.05 -4.65
N TYR A 140 -15.02 -6.71 -4.58
CA TYR A 140 -13.83 -5.89 -4.39
C TYR A 140 -14.12 -4.62 -3.60
N PHE A 141 -13.06 -3.95 -3.13
CA PHE A 141 -13.17 -2.69 -2.39
C PHE A 141 -13.33 -1.51 -3.34
N ILE A 142 -14.23 -0.57 -2.95
CA ILE A 142 -14.64 0.59 -3.74
C ILE A 142 -14.36 1.91 -3.00
N GLN A 143 -14.70 3.03 -3.62
CA GLN A 143 -14.76 4.34 -3.01
C GLN A 143 -16.21 4.78 -2.85
N ASN A 144 -16.55 5.27 -1.65
CA ASN A 144 -17.79 6.02 -1.40
C ASN A 144 -17.47 7.50 -1.56
N ILE A 145 -17.79 8.05 -2.74
CA ILE A 145 -17.55 9.47 -3.03
C ILE A 145 -18.46 10.31 -2.13
N GLN A 146 -17.85 11.25 -1.38
CA GLN A 146 -18.56 12.15 -0.48
C GLN A 146 -17.93 13.54 -0.56
N TRP A 147 -18.75 14.58 -0.76
CA TRP A 147 -18.29 15.97 -0.78
C TRP A 147 -19.21 16.90 0.01
N THR A 148 -20.23 16.37 0.66
CA THR A 148 -21.14 17.12 1.54
C THR A 148 -21.06 16.60 2.95
N GLY A 149 -21.29 17.49 3.94
CA GLY A 149 -21.20 17.14 5.34
C GLY A 149 -19.76 16.89 5.83
N LEU A 150 -18.77 17.42 5.12
CA LEU A 150 -17.36 17.43 5.46
C LEU A 150 -16.96 18.80 6.03
N ASP A 151 -15.79 18.85 6.69
CA ASP A 151 -15.20 20.11 7.16
C ASP A 151 -14.55 20.88 5.99
N ALA A 152 -14.12 20.17 4.96
CA ALA A 152 -13.58 20.76 3.75
C ALA A 152 -14.66 21.54 2.97
N PRO A 153 -14.30 22.68 2.34
CA PRO A 153 -15.23 23.45 1.49
C PRO A 153 -15.69 22.61 0.30
N ASP A 154 -16.91 22.87 -0.17
CA ASP A 154 -17.47 22.19 -1.34
C ASP A 154 -16.54 22.36 -2.55
N PRO A 155 -16.11 21.27 -3.20
CA PRO A 155 -15.20 21.34 -4.35
C PRO A 155 -15.84 22.02 -5.58
N VAL A 156 -17.15 22.13 -5.64
CA VAL A 156 -17.86 22.85 -6.72
C VAL A 156 -17.76 24.36 -6.50
N ASP A 157 -17.76 24.80 -5.25
CA ASP A 157 -17.64 26.21 -4.87
C ASP A 157 -16.16 26.67 -4.76
N ALA A 158 -15.26 25.75 -4.58
CA ALA A 158 -13.82 26.02 -4.51
C ALA A 158 -13.25 26.41 -5.89
N GLN A 159 -13.60 27.61 -6.36
CA GLN A 159 -13.01 28.16 -7.58
C GLN A 159 -11.53 28.46 -7.36
N SER A 160 -10.68 27.70 -7.99
CA SER A 160 -9.26 28.03 -8.12
C SER A 160 -9.11 29.23 -9.04
N PHE A 161 -8.18 30.14 -8.73
CA PHE A 161 -7.80 31.28 -9.58
C PHE A 161 -7.46 30.90 -11.04
N VAL A 162 -7.28 29.62 -11.32
CA VAL A 162 -6.79 29.08 -12.60
C VAL A 162 -7.86 28.28 -13.35
N THR A 163 -8.95 27.86 -12.72
CA THR A 163 -9.95 27.01 -13.33
C THR A 163 -11.35 27.66 -13.33
N HIS A 164 -11.72 28.20 -14.48
CA HIS A 164 -13.13 28.53 -14.74
C HIS A 164 -13.79 27.32 -15.39
N TYR A 165 -14.74 26.71 -14.69
CA TYR A 165 -15.54 25.62 -15.27
C TYR A 165 -16.57 26.18 -16.25
N THR A 166 -16.76 25.49 -17.39
CA THR A 166 -17.91 25.77 -18.26
C THR A 166 -19.20 25.38 -17.54
N PRO A 167 -20.37 25.94 -17.94
CA PRO A 167 -21.66 25.56 -17.37
C PRO A 167 -21.92 24.03 -17.41
N GLU A 168 -21.50 23.37 -18.48
CA GLU A 168 -21.61 21.92 -18.65
C GLU A 168 -20.74 21.15 -17.63
N ALA A 169 -19.51 21.60 -17.40
CA ALA A 169 -18.61 21.00 -16.42
C ALA A 169 -19.15 21.19 -14.99
N LEU A 170 -19.64 22.39 -14.66
CA LEU A 170 -20.29 22.66 -13.38
C LEU A 170 -21.48 21.73 -13.13
N LYS A 171 -22.34 21.52 -14.15
CA LYS A 171 -23.46 20.59 -14.05
C LYS A 171 -22.99 19.15 -13.74
N ILE A 172 -21.92 18.69 -14.40
CA ILE A 172 -21.36 17.37 -14.13
C ILE A 172 -20.86 17.25 -12.67
N LEU A 173 -20.13 18.27 -12.19
CA LEU A 173 -19.64 18.30 -10.81
C LEU A 173 -20.76 18.34 -9.78
N GLN A 174 -21.85 19.06 -10.06
CA GLN A 174 -23.04 19.09 -9.20
C GLN A 174 -23.75 17.74 -9.13
N GLU A 175 -23.77 16.99 -10.25
CA GLU A 175 -24.41 15.68 -10.36
C GLU A 175 -23.56 14.54 -9.80
N GLU A 176 -22.26 14.53 -10.08
CA GLU A 176 -21.34 13.41 -9.83
C GLU A 176 -20.32 13.67 -8.71
N GLY A 177 -20.22 14.92 -8.22
CA GLY A 177 -19.23 15.34 -7.23
C GLY A 177 -17.86 15.64 -7.81
N PRO A 178 -16.81 15.59 -6.99
CA PRO A 178 -15.45 15.93 -7.40
C PRO A 178 -14.96 15.09 -8.58
N LYS A 179 -14.26 15.73 -9.51
CA LYS A 179 -13.67 15.06 -10.67
C LYS A 179 -12.59 14.05 -10.25
N TYR A 180 -12.32 13.09 -11.14
CA TYR A 180 -11.21 12.13 -11.07
C TYR A 180 -11.32 11.11 -9.94
N GLN A 181 -12.51 10.92 -9.37
CA GLN A 181 -12.77 9.86 -8.41
C GLN A 181 -12.92 8.51 -9.12
N TYR A 182 -12.62 7.40 -8.45
CA TYR A 182 -12.80 6.08 -9.03
C TYR A 182 -14.14 5.42 -8.66
N GLY A 183 -14.78 5.86 -7.57
CA GLY A 183 -16.10 5.38 -7.16
C GLY A 183 -16.23 3.87 -7.11
N LYS A 184 -17.08 3.29 -7.94
CA LYS A 184 -17.30 1.82 -8.04
C LYS A 184 -16.25 1.10 -8.90
N GLY A 185 -15.15 1.74 -9.24
CA GLY A 185 -14.05 1.12 -9.98
C GLY A 185 -13.31 0.06 -9.17
N CYS A 186 -12.85 -0.99 -9.86
CA CYS A 186 -11.93 -1.97 -9.31
C CYS A 186 -10.51 -1.39 -9.42
N LEU A 187 -10.02 -0.77 -8.35
CA LEU A 187 -8.71 -0.14 -8.29
C LEU A 187 -7.65 -1.19 -7.97
N SER A 188 -6.55 -1.28 -8.73
CA SER A 188 -5.55 -2.32 -8.58
C SER A 188 -4.86 -2.32 -7.22
N ASP A 189 -4.55 -1.16 -6.68
CA ASP A 189 -4.03 -0.99 -5.32
C ASP A 189 -5.12 -0.61 -4.30
N GLY A 190 -6.37 -0.97 -4.58
CA GLY A 190 -7.53 -0.62 -3.76
C GLY A 190 -7.54 -1.16 -2.33
N ILE A 191 -6.59 -2.03 -1.97
CA ILE A 191 -6.38 -2.55 -0.61
C ILE A 191 -4.89 -2.53 -0.22
N LEU A 192 -4.16 -1.55 -0.71
CA LEU A 192 -2.71 -1.40 -0.57
C LEU A 192 -2.23 -1.41 0.89
N GLY A 193 -3.02 -0.86 1.82
CA GLY A 193 -2.69 -0.86 3.25
C GLY A 193 -2.60 -2.27 3.84
N SER A 194 -3.42 -3.23 3.38
CA SER A 194 -3.32 -4.63 3.82
C SER A 194 -2.02 -5.29 3.33
N TRP A 195 -1.58 -5.02 2.11
CA TRP A 195 -0.26 -5.45 1.65
C TRP A 195 0.86 -4.86 2.50
N MET A 196 0.79 -3.56 2.82
CA MET A 196 1.78 -2.90 3.68
C MET A 196 1.79 -3.50 5.09
N THR A 197 0.64 -3.92 5.63
CA THR A 197 0.53 -4.65 6.91
C THR A 197 1.37 -5.93 6.89
N LEU A 198 1.26 -6.74 5.83
CA LEU A 198 2.03 -7.98 5.66
C LEU A 198 3.53 -7.68 5.55
N VAL A 199 3.93 -6.76 4.67
CA VAL A 199 5.35 -6.36 4.48
C VAL A 199 5.97 -5.77 5.75
N CYS A 200 5.18 -5.13 6.61
CA CYS A 200 5.63 -4.67 7.91
C CYS A 200 5.67 -5.78 8.98
N GLY A 201 5.24 -7.00 8.66
CA GLY A 201 5.22 -8.12 9.59
C GLY A 201 4.16 -8.01 10.68
N MET A 202 3.11 -7.23 10.44
CA MET A 202 1.98 -7.14 11.36
C MET A 202 0.95 -8.25 11.08
N PRO A 203 0.21 -8.69 12.12
CA PRO A 203 -0.91 -9.60 11.91
C PRO A 203 -1.98 -9.00 10.99
N GLU A 204 -2.60 -9.81 10.16
CA GLU A 204 -3.75 -9.39 9.36
C GLU A 204 -4.96 -9.11 10.26
N VAL A 205 -5.56 -7.94 10.14
CA VAL A 205 -6.78 -7.56 10.87
C VAL A 205 -8.00 -7.46 9.96
N VAL A 206 -7.79 -7.17 8.67
CA VAL A 206 -8.86 -7.15 7.66
C VAL A 206 -9.18 -8.58 7.25
N ASP A 207 -10.45 -8.86 6.97
CA ASP A 207 -10.91 -10.18 6.52
C ASP A 207 -10.14 -10.64 5.27
N ARG A 208 -9.32 -11.67 5.45
CA ARG A 208 -8.46 -12.25 4.42
C ARG A 208 -9.23 -12.72 3.19
N LEU A 209 -10.44 -13.25 3.35
CA LEU A 209 -11.25 -13.70 2.21
C LEU A 209 -11.71 -12.52 1.35
N LYS A 210 -12.00 -11.38 1.96
CA LYS A 210 -12.34 -10.14 1.22
C LYS A 210 -11.14 -9.55 0.52
N VAL A 211 -9.96 -9.54 1.18
CA VAL A 211 -8.69 -9.12 0.56
C VAL A 211 -8.38 -9.99 -0.66
N LYS A 212 -8.42 -11.31 -0.48
CA LYS A 212 -8.20 -12.28 -1.56
C LYS A 212 -9.21 -12.12 -2.70
N SER A 213 -10.49 -11.93 -2.40
CA SER A 213 -11.54 -11.66 -3.39
C SER A 213 -11.24 -10.42 -4.22
N HIS A 214 -10.81 -9.33 -3.56
CA HIS A 214 -10.40 -8.10 -4.24
C HIS A 214 -9.23 -8.36 -5.21
N LEU A 215 -8.18 -9.03 -4.77
CA LEU A 215 -7.00 -9.32 -5.60
C LEU A 215 -7.31 -10.19 -6.80
N ILE A 216 -8.17 -11.22 -6.62
CA ILE A 216 -8.66 -12.05 -7.72
C ILE A 216 -9.47 -11.22 -8.71
N SER A 217 -10.28 -10.28 -8.23
CA SER A 217 -11.06 -9.36 -9.07
C SER A 217 -10.16 -8.39 -9.83
N VAL A 218 -9.14 -7.86 -9.20
CA VAL A 218 -8.10 -7.05 -9.85
C VAL A 218 -7.45 -7.83 -10.99
N HIS A 219 -6.99 -9.06 -10.74
CA HIS A 219 -6.42 -9.89 -11.80
C HIS A 219 -7.43 -10.15 -12.92
N LYS A 220 -8.67 -10.50 -12.59
CA LYS A 220 -9.73 -10.82 -13.56
C LYS A 220 -10.10 -9.64 -14.46
N TYR A 221 -10.20 -8.44 -13.91
CA TYR A 221 -10.77 -7.28 -14.61
C TYR A 221 -9.70 -6.34 -15.19
N ASN A 222 -8.58 -6.17 -14.48
CA ASN A 222 -7.57 -5.19 -14.84
C ASN A 222 -6.39 -5.79 -15.63
N PHE A 223 -6.10 -7.09 -15.47
CA PHE A 223 -5.00 -7.73 -16.20
C PHE A 223 -5.36 -7.93 -17.68
N LYS A 224 -4.46 -7.48 -18.57
CA LYS A 224 -4.59 -7.60 -20.02
C LYS A 224 -3.37 -8.33 -20.58
N LYS A 225 -3.60 -9.39 -21.35
CA LYS A 225 -2.53 -10.12 -22.06
C LYS A 225 -1.98 -9.33 -23.25
N SER A 226 -2.79 -8.42 -23.81
CA SER A 226 -2.42 -7.51 -24.89
C SER A 226 -3.22 -6.22 -24.74
N LEU A 227 -2.59 -5.10 -25.02
CA LEU A 227 -3.16 -3.76 -25.04
C LEU A 227 -3.47 -3.25 -26.44
N SER A 228 -3.41 -4.12 -27.47
CA SER A 228 -3.64 -3.74 -28.88
C SER A 228 -5.01 -3.08 -29.12
N ASN A 229 -6.02 -3.44 -28.34
CA ASN A 229 -7.35 -2.84 -28.36
C ASN A 229 -7.63 -1.87 -27.21
N HIS A 230 -6.57 -1.44 -26.49
CA HIS A 230 -6.68 -0.55 -25.35
C HIS A 230 -6.18 0.85 -25.69
N VAL A 231 -6.91 1.85 -25.25
CA VAL A 231 -6.55 3.25 -25.44
C VAL A 231 -6.07 3.86 -24.14
N ASN A 232 -4.83 4.32 -24.13
CA ASN A 232 -4.25 5.11 -23.05
C ASN A 232 -3.84 6.49 -23.59
N PRO A 233 -4.62 7.55 -23.34
CA PRO A 233 -4.38 8.85 -23.94
C PRO A 233 -3.25 9.66 -23.29
N GLN A 234 -2.79 9.28 -22.10
CA GLN A 234 -1.80 10.07 -21.36
C GLN A 234 -0.38 9.51 -21.52
N ARG A 235 -0.05 8.44 -20.81
CA ARG A 235 1.31 7.87 -20.76
C ARG A 235 1.34 6.49 -21.43
N SER A 236 0.94 6.48 -22.70
CA SER A 236 0.85 5.26 -23.51
C SER A 236 2.18 4.48 -23.61
N THR A 237 3.32 5.17 -23.44
CA THR A 237 4.65 4.55 -23.52
C THR A 237 4.97 3.60 -22.38
N PHE A 238 4.23 3.63 -21.27
CA PHE A 238 4.44 2.70 -20.15
C PHE A 238 4.14 1.25 -20.55
N ALA A 239 3.05 1.03 -21.30
CA ALA A 239 2.71 -0.24 -21.95
C ALA A 239 1.73 0.04 -23.09
N LEU A 240 1.95 -0.52 -24.25
CA LEU A 240 1.14 -0.26 -25.46
C LEU A 240 1.21 -1.42 -26.47
N GLY A 241 0.29 -1.44 -27.43
CA GLY A 241 0.26 -2.42 -28.51
C GLY A 241 0.15 -3.84 -27.99
N GLU A 242 1.03 -4.71 -28.44
CA GLU A 242 1.05 -6.13 -28.03
C GLU A 242 1.56 -6.36 -26.60
N ASP A 243 2.03 -5.33 -25.89
CA ASP A 243 2.37 -5.46 -24.48
C ASP A 243 1.15 -5.93 -23.68
N GLY A 244 1.36 -6.79 -22.72
CA GLY A 244 0.40 -7.02 -21.65
C GLY A 244 0.65 -6.10 -20.45
N GLY A 245 -0.31 -6.03 -19.54
CA GLY A 245 -0.15 -5.24 -18.30
C GLY A 245 -1.38 -5.24 -17.41
N LEU A 246 -1.18 -4.76 -16.18
CA LEU A 246 -2.23 -4.58 -15.20
C LEU A 246 -2.70 -3.12 -15.21
N LEU A 247 -3.92 -2.86 -15.69
CA LEU A 247 -4.51 -1.52 -15.66
C LEU A 247 -4.73 -1.06 -14.22
N LEU A 248 -4.62 0.25 -13.97
CA LEU A 248 -4.82 0.78 -12.64
C LEU A 248 -6.27 0.68 -12.17
N CYS A 249 -7.26 0.89 -13.04
CA CYS A 249 -8.66 0.79 -12.64
C CYS A 249 -9.57 0.46 -13.82
N THR A 250 -10.55 -0.41 -13.57
CA THR A 250 -11.64 -0.69 -14.51
C THR A 250 -13.00 -0.62 -13.81
N TRP A 251 -14.09 -0.51 -14.57
CA TRP A 251 -15.46 -0.48 -14.04
C TRP A 251 -16.27 -1.67 -14.58
N PRO A 252 -15.97 -2.90 -14.11
CA PRO A 252 -16.62 -4.11 -14.66
C PRO A 252 -18.12 -4.19 -14.38
N LYS A 253 -18.57 -3.52 -13.31
CA LYS A 253 -20.00 -3.44 -12.91
C LYS A 253 -20.67 -2.13 -13.35
N GLY A 254 -20.00 -1.33 -14.19
CA GLY A 254 -20.47 0.00 -14.56
C GLY A 254 -20.21 1.06 -13.48
N GLY A 255 -20.83 2.22 -13.62
CA GLY A 255 -20.66 3.34 -12.67
C GLY A 255 -19.39 4.17 -12.90
N LYS A 256 -18.79 4.09 -14.09
CA LYS A 256 -17.71 4.99 -14.52
C LYS A 256 -18.26 6.41 -14.63
N LEU A 257 -17.61 7.34 -13.93
CA LEU A 257 -17.97 8.76 -13.96
C LEU A 257 -17.68 9.39 -15.32
N LYS A 258 -18.32 10.53 -15.63
CA LYS A 258 -18.03 11.32 -16.85
C LYS A 258 -16.63 11.92 -16.81
N LEU A 259 -16.16 12.33 -15.59
CA LEU A 259 -14.79 12.77 -15.32
C LEU A 259 -14.11 11.76 -14.41
N PRO A 260 -13.75 10.57 -14.92
CA PRO A 260 -13.31 9.47 -14.10
C PRO A 260 -11.85 9.62 -13.63
N PHE A 261 -11.43 8.71 -12.78
CA PHE A 261 -10.03 8.55 -12.37
C PHE A 261 -9.09 8.57 -13.58
N VAL A 262 -8.27 9.60 -13.65
CA VAL A 262 -7.52 9.98 -14.86
C VAL A 262 -6.47 8.93 -15.26
N TYR A 263 -5.89 8.22 -14.29
CA TYR A 263 -4.86 7.21 -14.54
C TYR A 263 -5.41 5.80 -14.78
N SER A 264 -6.74 5.64 -14.82
CA SER A 264 -7.41 4.32 -14.92
C SER A 264 -6.89 3.44 -16.05
N ASN A 265 -6.53 4.04 -17.18
CA ASN A 265 -6.08 3.33 -18.38
C ASN A 265 -4.57 3.04 -18.41
N GLU A 266 -3.84 3.44 -17.38
CA GLU A 266 -2.39 3.28 -17.34
C GLU A 266 -1.97 1.94 -16.72
N VAL A 267 -0.73 1.55 -17.01
CA VAL A 267 -0.03 0.41 -16.41
C VAL A 267 1.18 0.95 -15.66
N TRP A 268 1.22 0.76 -14.34
CA TRP A 268 2.34 1.19 -13.52
C TRP A 268 3.09 -0.01 -12.96
N THR A 269 4.33 -0.16 -13.36
CA THR A 269 5.16 -1.33 -13.05
C THR A 269 5.27 -1.61 -11.55
N GLY A 270 5.40 -0.57 -10.73
CA GLY A 270 5.45 -0.73 -9.28
C GLY A 270 4.15 -1.23 -8.67
N ILE A 271 2.99 -0.84 -9.22
CA ILE A 271 1.68 -1.36 -8.80
C ILE A 271 1.52 -2.82 -9.26
N GLU A 272 1.98 -3.16 -10.46
CA GLU A 272 1.99 -4.55 -10.93
C GLU A 272 2.76 -5.47 -9.98
N TYR A 273 3.96 -5.08 -9.56
CA TYR A 273 4.76 -5.85 -8.60
C TYR A 273 4.11 -5.92 -7.21
N GLN A 274 3.50 -4.84 -6.76
CA GLN A 274 2.78 -4.81 -5.49
C GLN A 274 1.61 -5.79 -5.50
N VAL A 275 0.75 -5.76 -6.53
CA VAL A 275 -0.39 -6.66 -6.67
C VAL A 275 0.07 -8.10 -6.81
N ALA A 276 1.13 -8.35 -7.60
CA ALA A 276 1.72 -9.68 -7.75
C ALA A 276 2.22 -10.23 -6.41
N ALA A 277 2.95 -9.43 -5.63
CA ALA A 277 3.41 -9.81 -4.31
C ALA A 277 2.23 -10.10 -3.36
N HIS A 278 1.19 -9.25 -3.37
CA HIS A 278 0.02 -9.44 -2.53
C HIS A 278 -0.76 -10.74 -2.89
N LEU A 279 -0.91 -11.04 -4.19
CA LEU A 279 -1.45 -12.32 -4.65
C LEU A 279 -0.64 -13.51 -4.14
N MET A 280 0.70 -13.41 -4.13
CA MET A 280 1.59 -14.44 -3.60
C MET A 280 1.40 -14.63 -2.09
N PHE A 281 1.29 -13.56 -1.31
CA PHE A 281 0.95 -13.64 0.12
C PHE A 281 -0.38 -14.37 0.35
N GLU A 282 -1.37 -14.15 -0.52
CA GLU A 282 -2.69 -14.80 -0.46
C GLU A 282 -2.73 -16.22 -1.06
N GLY A 283 -1.59 -16.75 -1.48
CA GLY A 283 -1.46 -18.09 -2.05
C GLY A 283 -1.86 -18.20 -3.52
N GLU A 284 -2.15 -17.08 -4.19
CA GLU A 284 -2.48 -17.02 -5.63
C GLU A 284 -1.21 -16.83 -6.47
N VAL A 285 -0.23 -17.70 -6.23
CA VAL A 285 1.14 -17.58 -6.78
C VAL A 285 1.14 -17.48 -8.31
N GLU A 286 0.39 -18.33 -9.02
CA GLU A 286 0.38 -18.34 -10.49
C GLU A 286 -0.16 -17.03 -11.08
N LYS A 287 -1.19 -16.44 -10.47
CA LYS A 287 -1.70 -15.13 -10.89
C LYS A 287 -0.66 -14.02 -10.67
N GLY A 288 0.04 -14.06 -9.52
CA GLY A 288 1.15 -13.15 -9.26
C GLY A 288 2.28 -13.31 -10.29
N LEU A 289 2.70 -14.54 -10.58
CA LEU A 289 3.74 -14.83 -11.56
C LEU A 289 3.32 -14.44 -13.00
N GLU A 290 2.04 -14.57 -13.36
CA GLU A 290 1.53 -14.11 -14.66
C GLU A 290 1.72 -12.60 -14.84
N ILE A 291 1.42 -11.81 -13.83
CA ILE A 291 1.67 -10.35 -13.83
C ILE A 291 3.16 -10.07 -13.96
N VAL A 292 4.00 -10.74 -13.17
CA VAL A 292 5.47 -10.53 -13.20
C VAL A 292 6.06 -10.89 -14.56
N ARG A 293 5.68 -12.01 -15.15
CA ARG A 293 6.14 -12.43 -16.50
C ARG A 293 5.78 -11.36 -17.52
N THR A 294 4.52 -10.92 -17.53
CA THR A 294 4.03 -9.89 -18.45
C THR A 294 4.79 -8.57 -18.29
N CYS A 295 5.07 -8.17 -17.06
CA CYS A 295 5.91 -7.00 -16.77
C CYS A 295 7.33 -7.20 -17.34
N ARG A 296 7.98 -8.33 -17.07
CA ARG A 296 9.35 -8.60 -17.55
C ARG A 296 9.44 -8.76 -19.07
N ASP A 297 8.41 -9.24 -19.71
CA ASP A 297 8.35 -9.33 -21.19
C ASP A 297 8.39 -7.94 -21.84
N ARG A 298 7.81 -6.91 -21.20
CA ARG A 298 7.94 -5.53 -21.66
C ARG A 298 9.37 -4.97 -21.52
N TYR A 299 10.13 -5.44 -20.53
CA TYR A 299 11.48 -4.97 -20.20
C TYR A 299 12.56 -5.99 -20.60
N ASN A 300 12.42 -6.62 -21.76
CA ASN A 300 13.28 -7.70 -22.22
C ASN A 300 14.53 -7.25 -23.01
N GLY A 301 14.78 -5.95 -23.08
CA GLY A 301 15.93 -5.36 -23.77
C GLY A 301 15.72 -5.09 -25.27
N ARG A 302 14.57 -5.44 -25.85
CA ARG A 302 14.25 -5.14 -27.26
C ARG A 302 13.69 -3.75 -27.46
N VAL A 303 12.68 -3.39 -26.65
CA VAL A 303 12.01 -2.09 -26.72
C VAL A 303 12.33 -1.25 -25.49
N ARG A 304 12.35 -1.86 -24.31
CA ARG A 304 12.66 -1.18 -23.04
C ARG A 304 13.87 -1.79 -22.37
N ASN A 305 14.67 -0.94 -21.75
CA ASN A 305 15.83 -1.35 -20.97
C ASN A 305 15.38 -2.16 -19.73
N PRO A 306 15.91 -3.40 -19.54
CA PRO A 306 15.52 -4.25 -18.42
C PRO A 306 15.93 -3.73 -17.03
N PHE A 307 16.84 -2.77 -16.98
CA PHE A 307 17.37 -2.15 -15.75
C PHE A 307 16.85 -0.72 -15.50
N ASN A 308 15.94 -0.25 -16.33
CA ASN A 308 15.40 1.10 -16.23
C ASN A 308 13.88 1.06 -16.34
N GLU A 309 13.20 1.28 -15.22
CA GLU A 309 11.77 1.35 -15.21
C GLU A 309 11.25 2.60 -15.90
N TYR A 310 10.25 2.41 -16.76
CA TYR A 310 9.73 3.49 -17.60
C TYR A 310 8.69 4.35 -16.88
N GLU A 311 8.09 3.86 -15.81
CA GLU A 311 7.12 4.62 -14.99
C GLU A 311 7.80 5.84 -14.38
N CYS A 312 7.34 7.04 -14.75
CA CYS A 312 7.88 8.32 -14.29
C CYS A 312 9.40 8.50 -14.50
N GLY A 313 9.98 7.77 -15.46
CA GLY A 313 11.41 7.76 -15.77
C GLY A 313 12.27 6.99 -14.77
N ALA A 314 13.56 6.98 -15.01
CA ALA A 314 14.56 6.20 -14.28
C ALA A 314 14.70 6.52 -12.76
N TRP A 315 14.00 7.51 -12.25
CA TRP A 315 14.18 8.04 -10.89
C TRP A 315 13.08 7.58 -9.92
N TYR A 316 12.04 6.93 -10.41
CA TYR A 316 10.90 6.54 -9.58
C TYR A 316 11.09 5.14 -9.00
N ALA A 317 11.07 5.04 -7.68
CA ALA A 317 11.45 3.81 -6.97
C ALA A 317 10.27 2.89 -6.64
N ARG A 318 9.06 3.08 -7.22
CA ARG A 318 7.87 2.26 -6.91
C ARG A 318 8.07 0.78 -7.27
N ALA A 319 8.90 0.47 -8.28
CA ALA A 319 9.29 -0.89 -8.64
C ALA A 319 10.00 -1.66 -7.51
N MET A 320 10.50 -0.98 -6.49
CA MET A 320 11.04 -1.64 -5.28
C MET A 320 10.00 -2.50 -4.56
N ALA A 321 8.71 -2.34 -4.83
CA ALA A 321 7.67 -3.27 -4.40
C ALA A 321 7.95 -4.73 -4.81
N SER A 322 8.78 -4.94 -5.84
CA SER A 322 9.24 -6.26 -6.28
C SER A 322 9.94 -7.09 -5.20
N TYR A 323 10.61 -6.45 -4.24
CA TYR A 323 11.26 -7.16 -3.14
C TYR A 323 10.28 -7.95 -2.27
N ALA A 324 9.04 -7.46 -2.12
CA ALA A 324 8.01 -8.17 -1.35
C ALA A 324 7.58 -9.50 -1.99
N MET A 325 7.88 -9.74 -3.28
CA MET A 325 7.61 -11.03 -3.91
C MET A 325 8.43 -12.16 -3.29
N LEU A 326 9.66 -11.90 -2.87
CA LEU A 326 10.48 -12.90 -2.16
C LEU A 326 9.83 -13.31 -0.85
N GLU A 327 9.34 -12.34 -0.08
CA GLU A 327 8.62 -12.63 1.17
C GLU A 327 7.29 -13.33 0.88
N GLY A 328 6.52 -12.88 -0.12
CA GLY A 328 5.27 -13.50 -0.54
C GLY A 328 5.42 -14.95 -1.02
N LEU A 329 6.53 -15.30 -1.65
CA LEU A 329 6.83 -16.67 -2.12
C LEU A 329 7.37 -17.57 -1.02
N THR A 330 8.31 -17.06 -0.20
CA THR A 330 9.05 -17.83 0.78
C THR A 330 8.47 -17.76 2.19
N GLY A 331 7.70 -16.69 2.48
CA GLY A 331 7.23 -16.37 3.82
C GLY A 331 8.38 -16.08 4.80
N ILE A 332 9.60 -15.83 4.30
CA ILE A 332 10.75 -15.53 5.16
C ILE A 332 10.60 -14.13 5.74
N ARG A 333 10.60 -14.07 7.06
CA ARG A 333 10.64 -12.84 7.84
C ARG A 333 11.41 -13.08 9.13
N TYR A 334 12.35 -12.22 9.43
CA TYR A 334 13.04 -12.22 10.71
C TYR A 334 12.55 -11.07 11.59
N ASP A 335 12.26 -11.39 12.83
CA ASP A 335 11.86 -10.46 13.86
C ASP A 335 12.95 -10.35 14.91
N ALA A 336 13.66 -9.24 14.93
CA ALA A 336 14.79 -9.04 15.83
C ALA A 336 14.39 -8.74 17.29
N VAL A 337 13.14 -8.29 17.53
CA VAL A 337 12.62 -8.04 18.88
C VAL A 337 12.38 -9.37 19.60
N ASP A 338 11.65 -10.28 18.94
CA ASP A 338 11.30 -11.58 19.51
C ASP A 338 12.32 -12.68 19.13
N LYS A 339 13.29 -12.35 18.26
CA LYS A 339 14.33 -13.27 17.73
C LYS A 339 13.74 -14.50 17.05
N ILE A 340 12.71 -14.27 16.26
CA ILE A 340 11.96 -15.33 15.57
C ILE A 340 12.22 -15.26 14.07
N LEU A 341 12.60 -16.39 13.47
CA LEU A 341 12.58 -16.60 12.04
C LEU A 341 11.26 -17.26 11.64
N TYR A 342 10.49 -16.60 10.79
CA TYR A 342 9.30 -17.15 10.17
C TYR A 342 9.62 -17.65 8.77
N ILE A 343 9.04 -18.79 8.38
CA ILE A 343 9.06 -19.36 7.03
C ILE A 343 7.67 -19.90 6.74
N ASP A 344 7.03 -19.39 5.69
CA ASP A 344 5.71 -19.89 5.24
C ASP A 344 5.72 -20.03 3.71
N SER A 345 6.43 -21.08 3.25
CA SER A 345 6.75 -21.29 1.83
C SER A 345 5.51 -21.60 0.98
N ARG A 346 5.44 -20.96 -0.18
CA ARG A 346 4.49 -21.24 -1.27
C ARG A 346 5.18 -21.80 -2.52
N ILE A 347 6.48 -22.11 -2.39
CA ILE A 347 7.31 -22.64 -3.49
C ILE A 347 7.89 -24.03 -3.19
N GLY A 348 7.37 -24.71 -2.16
CA GLY A 348 7.78 -26.05 -1.77
C GLY A 348 8.71 -26.09 -0.57
N ASP A 349 9.23 -27.28 -0.30
CA ASP A 349 9.97 -27.61 0.94
C ASP A 349 11.50 -27.59 0.75
N ASP A 350 11.97 -27.22 -0.44
CA ASP A 350 13.39 -27.13 -0.80
C ASP A 350 13.66 -25.82 -1.52
N PHE A 351 14.21 -24.84 -0.80
CA PHE A 351 14.62 -23.58 -1.41
C PHE A 351 15.64 -22.85 -0.51
N THR A 352 16.34 -21.92 -1.14
CA THR A 352 17.28 -21.01 -0.48
C THR A 352 16.93 -19.57 -0.84
N SER A 353 16.92 -18.69 0.14
CA SER A 353 16.73 -17.26 -0.03
C SER A 353 17.73 -16.47 0.76
N PHE A 354 17.93 -15.20 0.40
CA PHE A 354 18.80 -14.29 1.11
C PHE A 354 18.05 -13.66 2.29
N LEU A 355 18.72 -13.51 3.42
CA LEU A 355 18.27 -12.74 4.59
C LEU A 355 19.36 -11.77 5.01
N SER A 356 18.99 -10.49 5.17
CA SER A 356 19.82 -9.46 5.77
C SER A 356 19.14 -8.92 7.03
N THR A 357 19.92 -8.77 8.09
CA THR A 357 19.52 -8.18 9.37
C THR A 357 20.45 -7.03 9.72
N GLU A 358 20.21 -6.32 10.80
CA GLU A 358 21.11 -5.26 11.27
C GLU A 358 22.51 -5.80 11.61
N THR A 359 22.59 -7.02 12.16
CA THR A 359 23.82 -7.59 12.73
C THR A 359 24.53 -8.60 11.84
N GLY A 360 23.90 -9.02 10.74
CA GLY A 360 24.50 -9.98 9.82
C GLY A 360 23.61 -10.32 8.63
N PHE A 361 24.17 -11.11 7.72
CA PHE A 361 23.43 -11.62 6.56
C PHE A 361 23.87 -13.04 6.20
N GLY A 362 23.00 -13.72 5.45
CA GLY A 362 23.25 -15.07 5.00
C GLY A 362 22.14 -15.65 4.15
N ASN A 363 22.15 -16.96 4.05
CA ASN A 363 21.12 -17.73 3.37
C ASN A 363 20.23 -18.41 4.40
N VAL A 364 18.94 -18.42 4.12
CA VAL A 364 17.92 -19.11 4.91
C VAL A 364 16.96 -19.84 3.98
N GLY A 365 16.29 -20.85 4.46
CA GLY A 365 15.32 -21.57 3.65
C GLY A 365 14.87 -22.89 4.27
N LEU A 366 14.37 -23.76 3.43
CA LEU A 366 14.02 -25.13 3.78
C LEU A 366 14.89 -26.11 2.99
N LYS A 367 15.28 -27.20 3.61
CA LYS A 367 15.89 -28.37 2.99
C LYS A 367 15.16 -29.62 3.48
N GLU A 368 14.51 -30.32 2.56
CA GLU A 368 13.63 -31.44 2.91
C GLU A 368 12.59 -31.05 4.01
N GLY A 369 12.01 -29.85 3.90
CA GLY A 369 11.05 -29.29 4.84
C GLY A 369 11.65 -28.82 6.18
N LYS A 370 12.95 -28.94 6.40
CA LYS A 370 13.62 -28.49 7.63
C LYS A 370 14.23 -27.10 7.44
N PRO A 371 14.03 -26.17 8.36
CA PRO A 371 14.62 -24.84 8.29
C PRO A 371 16.14 -24.92 8.46
N PHE A 372 16.85 -24.04 7.77
CA PHE A 372 18.28 -23.84 7.94
C PHE A 372 18.66 -22.36 7.89
N ILE A 373 19.76 -22.00 8.52
CA ILE A 373 20.41 -20.70 8.45
C ILE A 373 21.89 -20.92 8.17
N ASP A 374 22.40 -20.31 7.11
CA ASP A 374 23.80 -20.32 6.72
C ASP A 374 24.33 -18.88 6.75
N VAL A 375 24.83 -18.46 7.91
CA VAL A 375 25.36 -17.10 8.15
C VAL A 375 26.62 -16.89 7.35
N LYS A 376 26.66 -15.87 6.49
CA LYS A 376 27.82 -15.51 5.66
C LYS A 376 28.65 -14.38 6.27
N TYR A 377 28.01 -13.52 7.05
CA TYR A 377 28.69 -12.42 7.75
C TYR A 377 27.91 -12.01 9.01
N GLY A 378 28.65 -11.66 10.06
CA GLY A 378 28.07 -11.18 11.32
C GLY A 378 27.34 -12.28 12.09
N VAL A 379 26.23 -11.90 12.72
CA VAL A 379 25.39 -12.79 13.54
C VAL A 379 23.93 -12.58 13.19
N ILE A 380 23.18 -13.67 13.06
CA ILE A 380 21.70 -13.67 12.99
C ILE A 380 21.23 -14.44 14.24
N ASP A 381 20.78 -13.72 15.26
CA ASP A 381 20.39 -14.29 16.56
C ASP A 381 18.94 -14.80 16.51
N VAL A 382 18.74 -16.05 16.08
CA VAL A 382 17.45 -16.71 16.04
C VAL A 382 17.30 -17.62 17.25
N GLN A 383 16.29 -17.36 18.07
CA GLN A 383 15.94 -18.20 19.23
C GLN A 383 14.79 -19.17 18.92
N LYS A 384 13.95 -18.81 17.94
CA LYS A 384 12.82 -19.63 17.50
C LYS A 384 12.69 -19.61 15.99
N CYS A 385 12.26 -20.73 15.42
CA CYS A 385 11.85 -20.82 14.03
C CYS A 385 10.40 -21.29 13.96
N ILE A 386 9.59 -20.57 13.19
CA ILE A 386 8.18 -20.91 12.94
C ILE A 386 8.03 -21.22 11.47
N VAL A 387 7.76 -22.48 11.14
CA VAL A 387 7.51 -22.96 9.78
C VAL A 387 6.05 -23.30 9.60
N SER A 388 5.35 -22.61 8.70
CA SER A 388 3.91 -22.79 8.43
C SER A 388 3.07 -22.84 9.74
N GLY A 389 3.35 -21.90 10.65
CA GLY A 389 2.65 -21.74 11.92
C GLY A 389 3.07 -22.70 13.03
N LYS A 390 4.05 -23.60 12.81
CA LYS A 390 4.54 -24.55 13.80
C LYS A 390 5.94 -24.17 14.25
N GLU A 391 6.19 -24.19 15.57
CA GLU A 391 7.53 -24.00 16.12
C GLU A 391 8.39 -25.26 15.84
N ILE A 392 9.57 -25.04 15.23
CA ILE A 392 10.52 -26.10 14.87
C ILE A 392 11.91 -25.69 15.42
N GLN A 393 12.65 -26.66 15.94
CA GLN A 393 14.06 -26.45 16.31
C GLN A 393 14.93 -26.31 15.05
N LEU A 394 15.84 -25.33 15.09
CA LEU A 394 16.88 -25.09 14.07
C LEU A 394 18.01 -26.10 14.19
#